data_d8f7936f7b85e138f6926ccec2e9d3b3
#
_entry.id   d8f7936f7b85e138f6926ccec2e9d3b3
#
_cell.length_a   1.000
_cell.length_b   1.000
_cell.length_c   1.000
_cell.angle_alpha   90.00
_cell.angle_beta   90.00
_cell.angle_gamma   90.00
#
_symmetry.space_group_name_H-M   'P 1'
#
loop_
_entity.id
_entity.type
_entity.pdbx_description
1 polymer ?
#
loop_
_entity_poly.entity_id
_entity_poly.type
_entity_poly.pdbx_seq_one_letter_code
_entity_poly.pdbx_strand_id
1 'polypeptide(L)'
;CDSGGMKGKKIFRCMPVLVALCVLLEGMFFMTITKPGHVPDIWTHVYRIDSILNGDVIARPVTSRSMLHNAETGVVGGAVDRSWMQYSLEQYDGYDPGIVIPESIANNKASATVDLPFNNTATNSPIVYAPQLLGFAVGRLFNLRSGTTYRLAEICMIAVYALLMYCAVMALPKWRIPVGLLLCVPQML
;
A
#
# COMPACT_ATOMS: atom_id res chain seq x y z
N CYS A 1 50.47 -12.92 2.24
CA CYS A 1 49.55 -11.88 1.74
C CYS A 1 48.11 -12.40 1.75
N ASP A 2 47.38 -12.22 2.89
CA ASP A 2 46.02 -12.79 3.06
C ASP A 2 44.96 -11.68 3.31
N SER A 3 45.08 -10.57 2.56
CA SER A 3 44.13 -9.45 2.66
C SER A 3 42.79 -9.69 1.92
N GLY A 4 42.75 -10.64 0.99
CA GLY A 4 41.56 -10.96 0.20
C GLY A 4 40.51 -11.75 0.98
N GLY A 5 40.93 -12.66 1.84
CA GLY A 5 40.00 -13.51 2.62
C GLY A 5 39.22 -12.74 3.70
N MET A 6 39.81 -11.71 4.31
CA MET A 6 39.16 -10.90 5.34
C MET A 6 38.11 -9.94 4.76
N LYS A 7 38.35 -9.37 3.60
CA LYS A 7 37.38 -8.47 2.90
C LYS A 7 36.13 -9.22 2.46
N GLY A 8 36.29 -10.41 1.88
CA GLY A 8 35.17 -11.25 1.45
C GLY A 8 34.27 -11.68 2.63
N LYS A 9 34.85 -12.04 3.78
CA LYS A 9 34.09 -12.41 4.98
C LYS A 9 33.30 -11.23 5.57
N LYS A 10 33.83 -10.00 5.50
CA LYS A 10 33.12 -8.80 5.96
C LYS A 10 31.92 -8.47 5.05
N ILE A 11 32.09 -8.49 3.73
CA ILE A 11 31.02 -8.25 2.76
C ILE A 11 29.90 -9.27 2.95
N PHE A 12 30.25 -10.54 3.10
CA PHE A 12 29.30 -11.62 3.34
C PHE A 12 28.45 -11.41 4.60
N ARG A 13 29.04 -10.88 5.67
CA ARG A 13 28.34 -10.57 6.92
C ARG A 13 27.40 -9.36 6.81
N CYS A 14 27.78 -8.36 6.02
CA CYS A 14 27.01 -7.13 5.85
C CYS A 14 25.90 -7.25 4.80
N MET A 15 25.87 -8.31 3.98
CA MET A 15 24.93 -8.48 2.87
C MET A 15 23.46 -8.29 3.25
N PRO A 16 22.94 -8.87 4.36
CA PRO A 16 21.54 -8.66 4.75
C PRO A 16 21.21 -7.18 5.00
N VAL A 17 22.12 -6.47 5.66
CA VAL A 17 21.95 -5.04 5.95
C VAL A 17 22.01 -4.22 4.67
N LEU A 18 22.93 -4.54 3.75
CA LEU A 18 23.04 -3.84 2.46
C LEU A 18 21.77 -4.02 1.64
N VAL A 19 21.22 -5.23 1.57
CA VAL A 19 19.96 -5.48 0.86
C VAL A 19 18.81 -4.69 1.48
N ALA A 20 18.65 -4.72 2.80
CA ALA A 20 17.61 -3.95 3.47
C ALA A 20 17.74 -2.44 3.21
N LEU A 21 18.97 -1.91 3.23
CA LEU A 21 19.22 -0.49 2.90
C LEU A 21 18.92 -0.16 1.45
N CYS A 22 19.30 -1.02 0.50
CA CYS A 22 18.96 -0.85 -0.91
C CYS A 22 17.43 -0.78 -1.08
N VAL A 23 16.69 -1.73 -0.52
CA VAL A 23 15.23 -1.77 -0.58
C VAL A 23 14.60 -0.50 0.02
N LEU A 24 15.10 -0.04 1.17
CA LEU A 24 14.63 1.20 1.79
C LEU A 24 14.87 2.40 0.88
N LEU A 25 16.07 2.53 0.32
CA LEU A 25 16.42 3.66 -0.55
C LEU A 25 15.62 3.64 -1.85
N GLU A 26 15.48 2.48 -2.48
CA GLU A 26 14.67 2.32 -3.69
C GLU A 26 13.19 2.60 -3.42
N GLY A 27 12.62 2.03 -2.35
CA GLY A 27 11.23 2.28 -1.98
C GLY A 27 10.97 3.76 -1.69
N MET A 28 11.86 4.43 -0.94
CA MET A 28 11.75 5.87 -0.70
C MET A 28 11.88 6.68 -2.00
N PHE A 29 12.78 6.31 -2.88
CA PHE A 29 12.92 6.94 -4.19
C PHE A 29 11.63 6.84 -5.01
N PHE A 30 11.08 5.63 -5.17
CA PHE A 30 9.81 5.43 -5.88
C PHE A 30 8.67 6.21 -5.22
N MET A 31 8.58 6.23 -3.89
CA MET A 31 7.59 7.01 -3.16
C MET A 31 7.67 8.52 -3.48
N THR A 32 8.87 9.06 -3.78
CA THR A 32 9.03 10.48 -4.11
C THR A 32 8.65 10.82 -5.55
N ILE A 33 8.89 9.91 -6.49
CA ILE A 33 8.61 10.14 -7.93
C ILE A 33 7.21 9.72 -8.34
N THR A 34 6.59 8.77 -7.62
CA THR A 34 5.23 8.31 -7.91
C THR A 34 4.23 9.17 -7.15
N LYS A 35 3.32 9.81 -7.89
CA LYS A 35 2.22 10.55 -7.28
C LYS A 35 1.21 9.58 -6.66
N PRO A 36 0.54 9.95 -5.55
CA PRO A 36 -0.56 9.16 -5.02
C PRO A 36 -1.64 8.93 -6.08
N GLY A 37 -2.13 7.71 -6.20
CA GLY A 37 -3.17 7.37 -7.17
C GLY A 37 -2.70 7.00 -8.57
N HIS A 38 -1.41 7.13 -8.89
CA HIS A 38 -0.85 6.77 -10.23
C HIS A 38 -0.38 5.31 -10.32
N VAL A 39 -0.82 4.47 -9.39
CA VAL A 39 -0.62 3.02 -9.44
C VAL A 39 -1.98 2.37 -9.74
N PRO A 40 -2.06 1.40 -10.64
CA PRO A 40 -3.32 0.70 -10.93
C PRO A 40 -3.97 0.17 -9.66
N ASP A 41 -5.29 0.28 -9.58
CA ASP A 41 -6.14 -0.23 -8.49
C ASP A 41 -5.83 0.30 -7.07
N ILE A 42 -4.94 1.28 -6.92
CA ILE A 42 -4.50 1.76 -5.61
C ILE A 42 -5.66 2.23 -4.73
N TRP A 43 -6.68 2.87 -5.32
CA TRP A 43 -7.82 3.39 -4.56
C TRP A 43 -8.70 2.27 -4.02
N THR A 44 -8.86 1.17 -4.76
CA THR A 44 -9.59 0.00 -4.25
C THR A 44 -8.86 -0.65 -3.08
N HIS A 45 -7.54 -0.64 -3.07
CA HIS A 45 -6.73 -1.06 -1.92
C HIS A 45 -6.89 -0.10 -0.73
N VAL A 46 -6.82 1.20 -0.95
CA VAL A 46 -7.02 2.23 0.09
C VAL A 46 -8.40 2.10 0.73
N TYR A 47 -9.45 1.95 -0.07
CA TYR A 47 -10.81 1.76 0.43
C TYR A 47 -10.95 0.46 1.21
N ARG A 48 -10.32 -0.62 0.74
CA ARG A 48 -10.31 -1.89 1.47
C ARG A 48 -9.66 -1.79 2.83
N ILE A 49 -8.49 -1.12 2.92
CA ILE A 49 -7.77 -0.90 4.19
C ILE A 49 -8.63 -0.09 5.16
N ASP A 50 -9.21 1.00 4.69
CA ASP A 50 -10.02 1.89 5.52
C ASP A 50 -11.30 1.21 5.99
N SER A 51 -11.96 0.45 5.11
CA SER A 51 -13.14 -0.36 5.41
C SER A 51 -12.86 -1.40 6.50
N ILE A 52 -11.71 -2.06 6.49
CA ILE A 52 -11.29 -2.99 7.55
C ILE A 52 -11.21 -2.25 8.89
N LEU A 53 -10.64 -1.05 8.94
CA LEU A 53 -10.57 -0.24 10.15
C LEU A 53 -11.93 0.29 10.61
N ASN A 54 -12.89 0.40 9.69
CA ASN A 54 -14.29 0.73 10.00
C ASN A 54 -15.11 -0.48 10.46
N GLY A 55 -14.49 -1.68 10.54
CA GLY A 55 -15.12 -2.91 11.01
C GLY A 55 -15.61 -3.84 9.93
N ASP A 56 -15.60 -3.44 8.64
CA ASP A 56 -15.98 -4.29 7.51
C ASP A 56 -14.82 -5.23 7.12
N VAL A 57 -14.46 -6.14 8.02
CA VAL A 57 -13.37 -7.13 7.78
C VAL A 57 -13.69 -8.02 6.56
N ILE A 58 -14.97 -8.32 6.35
CA ILE A 58 -15.46 -9.02 5.16
C ILE A 58 -16.21 -8.00 4.31
N ALA A 59 -15.84 -7.91 3.01
CA ALA A 59 -16.55 -7.05 2.07
C ALA A 59 -18.01 -7.48 1.96
N ARG A 60 -18.92 -6.52 1.86
CA ARG A 60 -20.36 -6.71 1.80
C ARG A 60 -20.95 -6.12 0.53
N PRO A 61 -22.12 -6.58 0.07
CA PRO A 61 -22.82 -5.93 -1.03
C PRO A 61 -23.06 -4.45 -0.70
N VAL A 62 -22.77 -3.56 -1.65
CA VAL A 62 -23.02 -2.13 -1.55
C VAL A 62 -23.92 -1.67 -2.69
N THR A 63 -24.78 -0.71 -2.42
CA THR A 63 -25.69 -0.13 -3.42
C THR A 63 -25.05 0.99 -4.23
N SER A 64 -24.02 1.60 -3.66
CA SER A 64 -23.27 2.65 -4.33
C SER A 64 -22.42 2.07 -5.45
N ARG A 65 -22.67 2.52 -6.65
CA ARG A 65 -21.88 2.21 -7.85
C ARG A 65 -20.89 3.33 -8.19
N SER A 66 -20.72 4.24 -7.24
CA SER A 66 -19.77 5.33 -7.40
C SER A 66 -18.37 4.78 -7.54
N MET A 67 -17.59 5.38 -8.42
CA MET A 67 -16.18 5.05 -8.68
C MET A 67 -15.92 3.71 -9.41
N LEU A 68 -16.95 3.04 -9.93
CA LEU A 68 -16.77 1.95 -10.89
C LEU A 68 -17.25 2.37 -12.27
N HIS A 69 -16.40 2.16 -13.25
CA HIS A 69 -16.67 2.52 -14.65
C HIS A 69 -17.87 1.77 -15.24
N ASN A 70 -18.00 0.49 -14.91
CA ASN A 70 -19.10 -0.35 -15.32
C ASN A 70 -19.86 -0.83 -14.10
N ALA A 71 -21.12 -0.43 -14.02
CA ALA A 71 -22.03 -0.83 -12.98
C ALA A 71 -22.46 -2.29 -13.17
N GLU A 72 -21.56 -3.23 -12.90
CA GLU A 72 -21.89 -4.64 -12.90
C GLU A 72 -22.88 -4.97 -11.77
N THR A 73 -23.67 -5.99 -11.98
CA THR A 73 -24.48 -6.59 -10.92
C THR A 73 -23.53 -7.24 -9.90
N GLY A 74 -23.79 -7.06 -8.62
CA GLY A 74 -22.98 -7.69 -7.57
C GLY A 74 -21.76 -6.88 -7.14
N VAL A 75 -21.95 -5.60 -6.96
CA VAL A 75 -20.91 -4.70 -6.43
C VAL A 75 -20.68 -4.97 -4.96
N VAL A 76 -19.45 -5.25 -4.58
CA VAL A 76 -19.03 -5.47 -3.19
C VAL A 76 -18.05 -4.40 -2.74
N GLY A 77 -18.14 -4.03 -1.46
CA GLY A 77 -17.37 -2.96 -0.87
C GLY A 77 -17.51 -2.90 0.64
N GLY A 78 -17.50 -1.70 1.19
CA GLY A 78 -17.68 -1.46 2.61
C GLY A 78 -17.68 0.03 2.96
N ALA A 79 -17.79 0.31 4.26
CA ALA A 79 -17.79 1.67 4.78
C ALA A 79 -16.37 2.26 4.73
N VAL A 80 -16.22 3.38 4.06
CA VAL A 80 -14.96 4.11 3.88
C VAL A 80 -15.15 5.54 4.35
N ASP A 81 -14.17 6.08 5.06
CA ASP A 81 -14.20 7.47 5.51
C ASP A 81 -14.27 8.41 4.30
N ARG A 82 -15.18 9.39 4.37
CA ARG A 82 -15.40 10.36 3.29
C ARG A 82 -14.12 11.10 2.87
N SER A 83 -13.21 11.31 3.80
CA SER A 83 -11.92 11.94 3.53
C SER A 83 -11.07 11.17 2.50
N TRP A 84 -11.17 9.84 2.47
CA TRP A 84 -10.48 9.03 1.47
C TRP A 84 -11.10 9.14 0.09
N MET A 85 -12.43 9.20 0.01
CA MET A 85 -13.12 9.49 -1.25
C MET A 85 -12.72 10.87 -1.80
N GLN A 86 -12.73 11.90 -0.95
CA GLN A 86 -12.33 13.25 -1.35
C GLN A 86 -10.86 13.29 -1.78
N TYR A 87 -9.97 12.65 -1.02
CA TYR A 87 -8.55 12.60 -1.39
C TYR A 87 -8.30 11.87 -2.71
N SER A 88 -8.99 10.78 -2.96
CA SER A 88 -8.87 10.08 -4.25
C SER A 88 -9.31 10.94 -5.44
N LEU A 89 -10.34 11.75 -5.25
CA LEU A 89 -10.80 12.71 -6.24
C LEU A 89 -9.80 13.84 -6.51
N GLU A 90 -9.20 14.37 -5.43
CA GLU A 90 -8.19 15.42 -5.54
C GLU A 90 -6.92 14.94 -6.26
N GLN A 91 -6.59 13.65 -6.11
CA GLN A 91 -5.43 13.04 -6.79
C GLN A 91 -5.76 12.59 -8.22
N TYR A 92 -7.03 12.56 -8.58
CA TYR A 92 -7.48 12.18 -9.90
C TYR A 92 -7.21 13.31 -10.90
N ASP A 93 -6.40 13.04 -11.91
CA ASP A 93 -5.99 14.03 -12.90
C ASP A 93 -6.75 13.91 -14.24
N GLY A 94 -7.91 13.26 -14.24
CA GLY A 94 -8.76 13.11 -15.42
C GLY A 94 -8.36 11.99 -16.37
N TYR A 95 -7.41 11.16 -16.00
CA TYR A 95 -6.93 10.06 -16.85
C TYR A 95 -7.94 8.92 -17.00
N ASP A 96 -8.82 8.71 -16.02
CA ASP A 96 -9.91 7.72 -16.12
C ASP A 96 -11.28 8.40 -16.21
N PRO A 97 -11.81 8.59 -17.44
CA PRO A 97 -13.11 9.25 -17.64
C PRO A 97 -14.31 8.46 -17.08
N GLY A 98 -14.05 7.32 -16.46
CA GLY A 98 -15.09 6.44 -15.94
C GLY A 98 -15.40 6.57 -14.45
N ILE A 99 -14.67 7.38 -13.71
CA ILE A 99 -14.99 7.65 -12.30
C ILE A 99 -16.07 8.70 -12.24
N VAL A 100 -17.31 8.26 -12.09
CA VAL A 100 -18.45 9.15 -11.82
C VAL A 100 -18.83 9.03 -10.36
N ILE A 101 -18.67 10.11 -9.60
CA ILE A 101 -19.21 10.19 -8.26
C ILE A 101 -20.60 10.79 -8.34
N PRO A 102 -21.63 10.06 -7.93
CA PRO A 102 -22.96 10.63 -7.86
C PRO A 102 -22.99 11.87 -6.96
N GLU A 103 -23.64 12.93 -7.39
CA GLU A 103 -23.81 14.15 -6.60
C GLU A 103 -24.40 13.87 -5.21
N SER A 104 -25.28 12.88 -5.12
CA SER A 104 -25.85 12.43 -3.85
C SER A 104 -24.80 11.98 -2.83
N ILE A 105 -23.66 11.43 -3.28
CA ILE A 105 -22.56 11.03 -2.42
C ILE A 105 -21.62 12.21 -2.16
N ALA A 106 -21.28 12.96 -3.19
CA ALA A 106 -20.40 14.12 -3.08
C ALA A 106 -20.99 15.19 -2.16
N ASN A 107 -22.31 15.40 -2.23
CA ASN A 107 -23.01 16.45 -1.48
C ASN A 107 -23.60 16.00 -0.13
N ASN A 108 -23.68 14.71 0.13
CA ASN A 108 -24.20 14.22 1.43
C ASN A 108 -23.13 14.35 2.53
N LYS A 109 -23.09 15.50 3.18
CA LYS A 109 -22.19 15.79 4.31
C LYS A 109 -22.64 15.18 5.65
N ALA A 110 -23.77 14.51 5.70
CA ALA A 110 -24.38 14.05 6.94
C ALA A 110 -23.70 12.80 7.52
N SER A 111 -22.99 12.02 6.71
CA SER A 111 -22.29 10.79 7.16
C SER A 111 -20.77 10.97 7.09
N ALA A 112 -20.07 10.55 8.14
CA ALA A 112 -18.61 10.51 8.17
C ALA A 112 -18.05 9.44 7.22
N THR A 113 -18.81 8.37 6.95
CA THR A 113 -18.47 7.26 6.07
C THR A 113 -19.41 7.18 4.88
N VAL A 114 -18.94 6.58 3.80
CA VAL A 114 -19.69 6.25 2.58
C VAL A 114 -19.40 4.81 2.19
N ASP A 115 -20.41 4.13 1.65
CA ASP A 115 -20.23 2.79 1.09
C ASP A 115 -19.59 2.91 -0.29
N LEU A 116 -18.34 2.46 -0.41
CA LEU A 116 -17.59 2.49 -1.66
C LEU A 116 -17.28 1.06 -2.13
N PRO A 117 -17.36 0.82 -3.45
CA PRO A 117 -17.02 -0.47 -4.03
C PRO A 117 -15.51 -0.64 -4.15
N PHE A 118 -15.04 -1.90 -3.94
CA PHE A 118 -13.67 -2.31 -4.18
C PHE A 118 -13.59 -3.79 -4.60
N ASN A 119 -14.36 -4.15 -5.65
CA ASN A 119 -14.51 -5.52 -6.14
C ASN A 119 -13.17 -6.24 -6.33
N ASN A 120 -12.16 -5.57 -6.92
CA ASN A 120 -10.86 -6.15 -7.23
C ASN A 120 -10.10 -6.62 -5.97
N THR A 121 -10.35 -5.97 -4.84
CA THR A 121 -9.63 -6.22 -3.58
C THR A 121 -10.50 -6.85 -2.49
N ALA A 122 -11.78 -7.07 -2.79
CA ALA A 122 -12.76 -7.59 -1.84
C ALA A 122 -12.38 -8.97 -1.27
N THR A 123 -11.75 -9.81 -2.09
CA THR A 123 -11.32 -11.17 -1.73
C THR A 123 -9.96 -11.20 -1.04
N ASN A 124 -9.22 -10.10 -1.03
CA ASN A 124 -7.91 -10.05 -0.40
C ASN A 124 -8.03 -10.20 1.11
N SER A 125 -7.23 -11.10 1.67
CA SER A 125 -7.16 -11.30 3.11
C SER A 125 -6.67 -10.02 3.82
N PRO A 126 -7.28 -9.62 4.95
CA PRO A 126 -6.82 -8.47 5.74
C PRO A 126 -5.34 -8.53 6.15
N ILE A 127 -4.79 -9.73 6.28
CA ILE A 127 -3.39 -9.91 6.70
C ILE A 127 -2.37 -9.32 5.70
N VAL A 128 -2.71 -9.30 4.40
CA VAL A 128 -1.81 -8.72 3.38
C VAL A 128 -1.69 -7.21 3.52
N TYR A 129 -2.63 -6.58 4.19
CA TYR A 129 -2.67 -5.15 4.47
C TYR A 129 -2.09 -4.78 5.85
N ALA A 130 -1.57 -5.75 6.62
CA ALA A 130 -1.12 -5.50 8.00
C ALA A 130 -0.15 -4.31 8.12
N PRO A 131 0.85 -4.12 7.23
CA PRO A 131 1.73 -2.95 7.31
C PRO A 131 0.99 -1.64 7.06
N GLN A 132 0.12 -1.59 6.06
CA GLN A 132 -0.65 -0.39 5.72
C GLN A 132 -1.70 -0.08 6.78
N LEU A 133 -2.36 -1.12 7.33
CA LEU A 133 -3.30 -0.98 8.46
C LEU A 133 -2.64 -0.29 9.66
N LEU A 134 -1.37 -0.61 9.95
CA LEU A 134 -0.62 0.08 10.99
C LEU A 134 -0.49 1.58 10.68
N GLY A 135 -0.11 1.95 9.47
CA GLY A 135 0.00 3.34 9.04
C GLY A 135 -1.33 4.09 9.13
N PHE A 136 -2.43 3.46 8.69
CA PHE A 136 -3.78 4.03 8.78
C PHE A 136 -4.26 4.16 10.23
N ALA A 137 -4.00 3.15 11.07
CA ALA A 137 -4.36 3.21 12.50
C ALA A 137 -3.64 4.35 13.22
N VAL A 138 -2.34 4.53 12.95
CA VAL A 138 -1.56 5.67 13.46
C VAL A 138 -2.12 6.99 12.91
N GLY A 139 -2.43 7.05 11.62
CA GLY A 139 -3.04 8.23 11.00
C GLY A 139 -4.35 8.65 11.68
N ARG A 140 -5.23 7.69 11.97
CA ARG A 140 -6.47 7.93 12.73
C ARG A 140 -6.21 8.37 14.17
N LEU A 141 -5.29 7.70 14.87
CA LEU A 141 -4.96 8.01 16.27
C LEU A 141 -4.49 9.46 16.42
N PHE A 142 -3.68 9.96 15.49
CA PHE A 142 -3.16 11.32 15.49
C PHE A 142 -3.97 12.31 14.64
N ASN A 143 -5.10 11.89 14.10
CA ASN A 143 -5.98 12.70 13.24
C ASN A 143 -5.21 13.37 12.08
N LEU A 144 -4.36 12.58 11.40
CA LEU A 144 -3.56 13.07 10.29
C LEU A 144 -4.42 13.24 9.03
N ARG A 145 -3.99 14.12 8.13
CA ARG A 145 -4.61 14.28 6.80
C ARG A 145 -4.44 12.99 5.98
N SER A 146 -5.40 12.70 5.09
CA SER A 146 -5.39 11.50 4.23
C SER A 146 -4.07 11.32 3.47
N GLY A 147 -3.52 12.40 2.88
CA GLY A 147 -2.23 12.35 2.18
C GLY A 147 -1.05 11.97 3.08
N THR A 148 -1.02 12.46 4.33
CA THR A 148 0.02 12.10 5.30
C THR A 148 -0.13 10.65 5.75
N THR A 149 -1.37 10.21 6.01
CA THR A 149 -1.69 8.82 6.37
C THR A 149 -1.34 7.85 5.24
N TYR A 150 -1.61 8.22 3.99
CA TYR A 150 -1.23 7.47 2.81
C TYR A 150 0.30 7.25 2.75
N ARG A 151 1.08 8.33 2.87
CA ARG A 151 2.54 8.25 2.89
C ARG A 151 3.08 7.44 4.07
N LEU A 152 2.46 7.55 5.23
CA LEU A 152 2.82 6.75 6.40
C LEU A 152 2.58 5.25 6.15
N ALA A 153 1.49 4.89 5.50
CA ALA A 153 1.19 3.51 5.12
C ALA A 153 2.23 2.96 4.11
N GLU A 154 2.65 3.77 3.13
CA GLU A 154 3.72 3.41 2.20
C GLU A 154 5.04 3.15 2.95
N ILE A 155 5.41 4.04 3.89
CA ILE A 155 6.61 3.87 4.72
C ILE A 155 6.54 2.57 5.55
N CYS A 156 5.41 2.29 6.18
CA CYS A 156 5.22 1.05 6.92
C CYS A 156 5.39 -0.18 6.03
N MET A 157 4.86 -0.15 4.80
CA MET A 157 5.00 -1.23 3.85
C MET A 157 6.45 -1.43 3.41
N ILE A 158 7.16 -0.36 3.05
CA ILE A 158 8.58 -0.40 2.67
C ILE A 158 9.44 -0.95 3.83
N ALA A 159 9.17 -0.51 5.06
CA ALA A 159 9.92 -0.97 6.24
C ALA A 159 9.72 -2.47 6.50
N VAL A 160 8.47 -2.96 6.43
CA VAL A 160 8.19 -4.40 6.59
C VAL A 160 8.81 -5.20 5.45
N TYR A 161 8.73 -4.71 4.21
CA TYR A 161 9.34 -5.37 3.07
C TYR A 161 10.87 -5.47 3.23
N ALA A 162 11.54 -4.37 3.61
CA ALA A 162 12.99 -4.37 3.89
C ALA A 162 13.37 -5.35 5.01
N LEU A 163 12.56 -5.44 6.07
CA LEU A 163 12.75 -6.42 7.13
C LEU A 163 12.63 -7.86 6.64
N LEU A 164 11.62 -8.14 5.82
CA LEU A 164 11.43 -9.47 5.23
C LEU A 164 12.60 -9.86 4.31
N MET A 165 13.11 -8.91 3.51
CA MET A 165 14.27 -9.13 2.66
C MET A 165 15.54 -9.38 3.50
N TYR A 166 15.74 -8.62 4.58
CA TYR A 166 16.80 -8.89 5.55
C TYR A 166 16.72 -10.31 6.10
N CYS A 167 15.54 -10.72 6.58
CA CYS A 167 15.31 -12.05 7.12
C CYS A 167 15.53 -13.16 6.07
N ALA A 168 15.09 -12.95 4.84
CA ALA A 168 15.27 -13.89 3.74
C ALA A 168 16.76 -14.13 3.45
N VAL A 169 17.57 -13.06 3.37
CA VAL A 169 19.02 -13.17 3.16
C VAL A 169 19.71 -13.83 4.37
N MET A 170 19.24 -13.57 5.59
CA MET A 170 19.75 -14.21 6.79
C MET A 170 19.46 -15.71 6.82
N ALA A 171 18.29 -16.14 6.38
CA ALA A 171 17.86 -17.54 6.34
C ALA A 171 18.66 -18.40 5.33
N LEU A 172 19.28 -17.78 4.33
CA LEU A 172 20.00 -18.47 3.25
C LEU A 172 21.51 -18.17 3.27
N PRO A 173 22.26 -18.60 4.30
CA PRO A 173 23.66 -18.20 4.49
C PRO A 173 24.58 -18.57 3.32
N LYS A 174 24.35 -19.70 2.66
CA LYS A 174 25.15 -20.10 1.49
C LYS A 174 24.87 -19.29 0.22
N TRP A 175 23.68 -18.69 0.14
CA TRP A 175 23.18 -18.01 -1.04
C TRP A 175 23.03 -16.49 -0.85
N ARG A 176 23.62 -15.92 0.20
CA ARG A 176 23.47 -14.49 0.57
C ARG A 176 23.77 -13.53 -0.58
N ILE A 177 24.83 -13.79 -1.33
CA ILE A 177 25.23 -12.89 -2.43
C ILE A 177 24.25 -12.99 -3.60
N PRO A 178 23.99 -14.17 -4.22
CA PRO A 178 23.08 -14.24 -5.35
C PRO A 178 21.66 -13.85 -5.01
N VAL A 179 21.16 -14.25 -3.83
CA VAL A 179 19.83 -13.86 -3.36
C VAL A 179 19.77 -12.35 -3.11
N GLY A 180 20.78 -11.78 -2.44
CA GLY A 180 20.83 -10.35 -2.21
C GLY A 180 20.85 -9.54 -3.50
N LEU A 181 21.63 -9.93 -4.50
CA LEU A 181 21.63 -9.27 -5.80
C LEU A 181 20.28 -9.38 -6.51
N LEU A 182 19.63 -10.55 -6.45
CA LEU A 182 18.30 -10.74 -7.03
C LEU A 182 17.25 -9.83 -6.38
N LEU A 183 17.29 -9.70 -5.04
CA LEU A 183 16.32 -8.90 -4.27
C LEU A 183 16.54 -7.38 -4.40
N CYS A 184 17.69 -6.93 -4.88
CA CYS A 184 17.96 -5.52 -5.20
C CYS A 184 17.52 -5.14 -6.63
N VAL A 185 16.79 -6.00 -7.34
CA VAL A 185 16.26 -5.66 -8.67
C VAL A 185 14.96 -4.88 -8.52
N PRO A 186 14.85 -3.65 -9.07
CA PRO A 186 13.70 -2.76 -8.88
C PRO A 186 12.34 -3.37 -9.28
N GLN A 187 12.34 -4.34 -10.17
CA GLN A 187 11.12 -5.04 -10.62
C GLN A 187 10.45 -5.91 -9.55
N MET A 188 11.12 -6.11 -8.41
CA MET A 188 10.58 -6.87 -7.27
C MET A 188 9.89 -5.96 -6.23
N LEU A 189 9.94 -4.65 -6.42
CA LEU A 189 9.27 -3.62 -5.64
C LEU A 189 8.00 -3.14 -6.35
#